data_371c2fb6b4b0b2ac8ff2ea1bceab6094
#
_entry.id   371c2fb6b4b0b2ac8ff2ea1bceab6094
#
_cell.length_a   1.000
_cell.length_b   1.000
_cell.length_c   1.000
_cell.angle_alpha   90.00
_cell.angle_beta   90.00
_cell.angle_gamma   90.00
#
_symmetry.space_group_name_H-M   'P 1'
#
loop_
_entity.id
_entity.type
_entity.pdbx_description
1 polymer ?
#
loop_
_entity_poly.entity_id
_entity_poly.type
_entity_poly.pdbx_seq_one_letter_code
_entity_poly.pdbx_strand_id
1 'polypeptide(L)'
;MSLALAFFFAPVPTALFAAVLALGIIGFNLGKGHFVHGLYQFFASALGFSLLFYPLGYYTVWTGSFGDAISQTLYPVNTLSLFSNSHLLENAAFYGLLAIGLGSLGLLFAGLFQSKPAKQYALSIAASLGVLVSLGILILSKEPINGTRLVVLIPFLVLLLLTGIKEDVSEGGSRRRRRREKQTSFFKGNFYLPLIALAYLIVLPIVSRYLSHPATYQERDRLASVVKQQTSSEDRVYAWDDRPDFYRASERLASTSLSTPTLYTASDENKTKLMNDLKENQPKMIVVNQKVALWSDVESWLSENYELVQTDTSEFKLYKSK
;
A
#
# COMPACT_ATOMS: atom_id res chain seq x y z
N MET A 1 -2.95 -10.76 -16.55
CA MET A 1 -4.24 -10.73 -15.84
C MET A 1 -4.07 -10.39 -14.36
N SER A 2 -3.31 -11.12 -13.55
CA SER A 2 -3.13 -10.84 -12.11
C SER A 2 -2.63 -9.40 -11.81
N LEU A 3 -1.71 -8.89 -12.64
CA LEU A 3 -1.22 -7.50 -12.53
C LEU A 3 -2.29 -6.45 -12.79
N ALA A 4 -3.27 -6.73 -13.66
CA ALA A 4 -4.37 -5.80 -13.90
C ALA A 4 -5.30 -5.70 -12.69
N LEU A 5 -5.63 -6.83 -12.05
CA LEU A 5 -6.39 -6.83 -10.80
C LEU A 5 -5.62 -6.10 -9.69
N ALA A 6 -4.33 -6.43 -9.51
CA ALA A 6 -3.49 -5.76 -8.51
C ALA A 6 -3.38 -4.24 -8.75
N PHE A 7 -3.38 -3.80 -10.01
CA PHE A 7 -3.34 -2.38 -10.36
C PHE A 7 -4.55 -1.60 -9.84
N PHE A 8 -5.75 -2.16 -9.90
CA PHE A 8 -6.94 -1.50 -9.37
C PHE A 8 -6.97 -1.41 -7.84
N PHE A 9 -6.25 -2.31 -7.13
CA PHE A 9 -6.13 -2.23 -5.67
C PHE A 9 -4.96 -1.37 -5.19
N ALA A 10 -3.85 -1.39 -5.91
CA ALA A 10 -2.62 -0.68 -5.55
C ALA A 10 -1.85 -0.29 -6.82
N PRO A 11 -2.25 0.81 -7.51
CA PRO A 11 -1.75 1.14 -8.85
C PRO A 11 -0.26 1.44 -8.87
N VAL A 12 0.26 2.26 -7.95
CA VAL A 12 1.67 2.65 -7.95
C VAL A 12 2.61 1.46 -7.67
N PRO A 13 2.41 0.65 -6.61
CA PRO A 13 3.22 -0.54 -6.37
C PRO A 13 3.18 -1.53 -7.53
N THR A 14 2.00 -1.73 -8.11
CA THR A 14 1.83 -2.66 -9.23
C THR A 14 2.52 -2.17 -10.49
N ALA A 15 2.44 -0.88 -10.81
CA ALA A 15 3.15 -0.28 -11.93
C ALA A 15 4.67 -0.40 -11.77
N LEU A 16 5.20 -0.14 -10.57
CA LEU A 16 6.62 -0.33 -10.25
C LEU A 16 7.05 -1.79 -10.43
N PHE A 17 6.27 -2.73 -9.91
CA PHE A 17 6.55 -4.16 -10.05
C PHE A 17 6.53 -4.60 -11.52
N ALA A 18 5.52 -4.15 -12.27
CA ALA A 18 5.42 -4.44 -13.71
C ALA A 18 6.61 -3.85 -14.49
N ALA A 19 7.02 -2.61 -14.19
CA ALA A 19 8.19 -1.97 -14.80
C ALA A 19 9.48 -2.75 -14.50
N VAL A 20 9.70 -3.16 -13.26
CA VAL A 20 10.85 -3.97 -12.85
C VAL A 20 10.89 -5.31 -13.57
N LEU A 21 9.74 -6.01 -13.67
CA LEU A 21 9.65 -7.27 -14.42
C LEU A 21 9.94 -7.05 -15.91
N ALA A 22 9.35 -6.01 -16.52
CA ALA A 22 9.58 -5.68 -17.93
C ALA A 22 11.06 -5.39 -18.20
N LEU A 23 11.70 -4.57 -17.38
CA LEU A 23 13.14 -4.26 -17.48
C LEU A 23 14.00 -5.53 -17.29
N GLY A 24 13.66 -6.38 -16.33
CA GLY A 24 14.34 -7.65 -16.09
C GLY A 24 14.24 -8.59 -17.29
N ILE A 25 13.06 -8.72 -17.88
CA ILE A 25 12.82 -9.56 -19.07
C ILE A 25 13.57 -8.99 -20.29
N ILE A 26 13.45 -7.70 -20.56
CA ILE A 26 14.12 -7.02 -21.67
C ILE A 26 15.64 -7.10 -21.49
N GLY A 27 16.16 -6.74 -20.32
CA GLY A 27 17.58 -6.79 -20.03
C GLY A 27 18.17 -8.20 -20.20
N PHE A 28 17.46 -9.23 -19.74
CA PHE A 28 17.86 -10.62 -19.93
C PHE A 28 17.92 -11.02 -21.42
N ASN A 29 16.89 -10.68 -22.20
CA ASN A 29 16.84 -11.04 -23.62
C ASN A 29 17.85 -10.25 -24.46
N LEU A 30 18.10 -8.97 -24.12
CA LEU A 30 19.18 -8.18 -24.74
C LEU A 30 20.55 -8.79 -24.48
N GLY A 31 20.83 -9.18 -23.23
CA GLY A 31 22.10 -9.82 -22.86
C GLY A 31 22.35 -11.16 -23.55
N LYS A 32 21.30 -11.82 -24.02
CA LYS A 32 21.38 -13.08 -24.83
C LYS A 32 21.22 -12.90 -26.33
N GLY A 33 21.06 -11.68 -26.81
CA GLY A 33 20.80 -11.41 -28.22
C GLY A 33 19.40 -11.84 -28.73
N HIS A 34 18.48 -12.18 -27.82
CA HIS A 34 17.12 -12.63 -28.17
C HIS A 34 16.07 -11.51 -28.04
N PHE A 35 16.33 -10.37 -28.66
CA PHE A 35 15.48 -9.18 -28.57
C PHE A 35 14.02 -9.44 -29.00
N VAL A 36 13.83 -10.15 -30.13
CA VAL A 36 12.48 -10.46 -30.66
C VAL A 36 11.66 -11.28 -29.65
N HIS A 37 12.30 -12.23 -28.96
CA HIS A 37 11.62 -13.04 -27.94
C HIS A 37 11.20 -12.21 -26.72
N GLY A 38 12.02 -11.25 -26.31
CA GLY A 38 11.66 -10.30 -25.24
C GLY A 38 10.47 -9.43 -25.62
N LEU A 39 10.41 -8.95 -26.85
CA LEU A 39 9.26 -8.20 -27.38
C LEU A 39 7.98 -9.03 -27.38
N TYR A 40 8.03 -10.28 -27.83
CA TYR A 40 6.85 -11.17 -27.77
C TYR A 40 6.34 -11.36 -26.35
N GLN A 41 7.21 -11.58 -25.38
CA GLN A 41 6.84 -11.72 -23.97
C GLN A 41 6.23 -10.43 -23.40
N PHE A 42 6.79 -9.28 -23.76
CA PHE A 42 6.25 -8.00 -23.37
C PHE A 42 4.84 -7.78 -23.94
N PHE A 43 4.63 -7.98 -25.23
CA PHE A 43 3.32 -7.80 -25.85
C PHE A 43 2.29 -8.81 -25.35
N ALA A 44 2.67 -10.08 -25.12
CA ALA A 44 1.78 -11.07 -24.53
C ALA A 44 1.36 -10.67 -23.10
N SER A 45 2.28 -10.11 -22.31
CA SER A 45 1.99 -9.60 -20.97
C SER A 45 1.08 -8.36 -21.01
N ALA A 46 1.33 -7.45 -21.94
CA ALA A 46 0.51 -6.25 -22.15
C ALA A 46 -0.91 -6.64 -22.61
N LEU A 47 -1.05 -7.60 -23.52
CA LEU A 47 -2.35 -8.14 -23.93
C LEU A 47 -3.09 -8.78 -22.76
N GLY A 48 -2.41 -9.63 -21.96
CA GLY A 48 -3.01 -10.24 -20.78
C GLY A 48 -3.40 -9.23 -19.71
N PHE A 49 -2.69 -8.11 -19.58
CA PHE A 49 -3.06 -6.98 -18.73
C PHE A 49 -4.31 -6.28 -19.27
N SER A 50 -4.34 -5.96 -20.55
CA SER A 50 -5.41 -5.19 -21.19
C SER A 50 -6.75 -5.91 -21.18
N LEU A 51 -6.77 -7.25 -21.24
CA LEU A 51 -8.00 -8.04 -21.17
C LEU A 51 -8.83 -7.82 -19.91
N LEU A 52 -8.21 -7.44 -18.80
CA LEU A 52 -8.92 -7.07 -17.57
C LEU A 52 -8.97 -5.57 -17.36
N PHE A 53 -7.92 -4.85 -17.76
CA PHE A 53 -7.84 -3.42 -17.57
C PHE A 53 -8.95 -2.68 -18.32
N TYR A 54 -9.21 -3.03 -19.58
CA TYR A 54 -10.25 -2.35 -20.37
C TYR A 54 -11.67 -2.54 -19.83
N PRO A 55 -12.15 -3.76 -19.50
CA PRO A 55 -13.47 -3.92 -18.92
C PRO A 55 -13.66 -3.17 -17.60
N LEU A 56 -12.64 -3.22 -16.72
CA LEU A 56 -12.70 -2.51 -15.44
C LEU A 56 -12.59 -1.00 -15.63
N GLY A 57 -11.71 -0.53 -16.53
CA GLY A 57 -11.63 0.88 -16.90
C GLY A 57 -12.93 1.39 -17.52
N TYR A 58 -13.56 0.62 -18.41
CA TYR A 58 -14.86 0.95 -18.96
C TYR A 58 -15.93 1.07 -17.87
N TYR A 59 -15.92 0.17 -16.89
CA TYR A 59 -16.82 0.26 -15.75
C TYR A 59 -16.64 1.57 -14.97
N THR A 60 -15.40 2.01 -14.72
CA THR A 60 -15.13 3.29 -14.03
C THR A 60 -15.57 4.50 -14.86
N VAL A 61 -15.46 4.43 -16.18
CA VAL A 61 -16.00 5.47 -17.08
C VAL A 61 -17.52 5.50 -17.03
N TRP A 62 -18.15 4.33 -17.09
CA TRP A 62 -19.62 4.21 -17.04
C TRP A 62 -20.20 4.70 -15.70
N THR A 63 -19.52 4.46 -14.61
CA THR A 63 -19.92 4.94 -13.25
C THR A 63 -19.54 6.40 -12.99
N GLY A 64 -18.89 7.09 -13.95
CA GLY A 64 -18.43 8.47 -13.76
C GLY A 64 -17.24 8.64 -12.81
N SER A 65 -16.66 7.54 -12.30
CA SER A 65 -15.57 7.55 -11.30
C SER A 65 -14.15 7.53 -11.90
N PHE A 66 -14.03 7.58 -13.23
CA PHE A 66 -12.73 7.45 -13.91
C PHE A 66 -11.75 8.58 -13.56
N GLY A 67 -12.26 9.83 -13.56
CA GLY A 67 -11.44 11.00 -13.19
C GLY A 67 -10.91 10.91 -11.76
N ASP A 68 -11.78 10.54 -10.82
CA ASP A 68 -11.42 10.36 -9.41
C ASP A 68 -10.42 9.21 -9.24
N ALA A 69 -10.61 8.10 -9.94
CA ALA A 69 -9.69 6.97 -9.91
C ALA A 69 -8.29 7.34 -10.42
N ILE A 70 -8.19 8.11 -11.50
CA ILE A 70 -6.91 8.59 -12.03
C ILE A 70 -6.25 9.59 -11.08
N SER A 71 -6.99 10.58 -10.59
CA SER A 71 -6.46 11.59 -9.70
C SER A 71 -5.90 10.97 -8.41
N GLN A 72 -6.62 10.02 -7.81
CA GLN A 72 -6.16 9.27 -6.64
C GLN A 72 -4.95 8.39 -6.93
N THR A 73 -4.84 7.84 -8.15
CA THR A 73 -3.69 7.02 -8.57
C THR A 73 -2.42 7.85 -8.74
N LEU A 74 -2.54 9.04 -9.34
CA LEU A 74 -1.41 9.92 -9.63
C LEU A 74 -1.00 10.77 -8.42
N TYR A 75 -1.88 10.96 -7.47
CA TYR A 75 -1.66 11.80 -6.32
C TYR A 75 -0.43 11.40 -5.46
N PRO A 76 -0.18 10.10 -5.16
CA PRO A 76 1.02 9.71 -4.43
C PRO A 76 2.32 10.17 -5.08
N VAL A 77 2.35 10.31 -6.41
CA VAL A 77 3.50 10.83 -7.15
C VAL A 77 3.67 12.33 -6.90
N ASN A 78 2.58 13.08 -6.86
CA ASN A 78 2.59 14.52 -6.61
C ASN A 78 2.95 14.87 -5.16
N THR A 79 2.81 13.93 -4.21
CA THR A 79 3.18 14.13 -2.80
C THR A 79 4.65 13.83 -2.51
N LEU A 80 5.40 13.32 -3.48
CA LEU A 80 6.83 13.14 -3.35
C LEU A 80 7.52 14.51 -3.31
N SER A 81 8.25 14.79 -2.25
CA SER A 81 9.00 16.04 -2.10
C SER A 81 10.37 15.76 -1.53
N LEU A 82 11.39 15.91 -2.37
CA LEU A 82 12.79 15.72 -2.00
C LEU A 82 13.31 16.79 -1.03
N PHE A 83 12.74 18.00 -1.06
CA PHE A 83 13.34 19.17 -0.42
C PHE A 83 12.50 19.83 0.69
N SER A 84 11.26 19.39 0.90
CA SER A 84 10.35 20.03 1.85
C SER A 84 9.58 19.00 2.70
N ASN A 85 10.23 17.91 3.07
CA ASN A 85 9.61 16.90 3.94
C ASN A 85 10.14 17.05 5.36
N SER A 86 9.34 17.63 6.26
CA SER A 86 9.66 17.76 7.70
C SER A 86 9.82 16.41 8.40
N HIS A 87 9.24 15.34 7.85
CA HIS A 87 9.27 13.99 8.41
C HIS A 87 10.31 13.06 7.77
N LEU A 88 11.24 13.59 6.96
CA LEU A 88 12.22 12.78 6.24
C LEU A 88 13.02 11.85 7.15
N LEU A 89 13.53 12.39 8.27
CA LEU A 89 14.34 11.61 9.22
C LEU A 89 13.50 10.54 9.94
N GLU A 90 12.29 10.86 10.32
CA GLU A 90 11.37 9.92 10.96
C GLU A 90 10.99 8.79 10.01
N ASN A 91 10.63 9.12 8.77
CA ASN A 91 10.34 8.14 7.73
C ASN A 91 11.56 7.26 7.42
N ALA A 92 12.75 7.86 7.29
CA ALA A 92 13.98 7.12 7.03
C ALA A 92 14.31 6.16 8.17
N ALA A 93 14.21 6.62 9.42
CA ALA A 93 14.44 5.77 10.58
C ALA A 93 13.41 4.64 10.65
N PHE A 94 12.13 4.97 10.51
CA PHE A 94 11.05 3.99 10.63
C PHE A 94 11.08 2.94 9.51
N TYR A 95 11.00 3.36 8.25
CA TYR A 95 10.97 2.44 7.12
C TYR A 95 12.31 1.74 6.93
N GLY A 96 13.43 2.41 7.22
CA GLY A 96 14.76 1.82 7.16
C GLY A 96 14.96 0.72 8.20
N LEU A 97 14.64 0.97 9.48
CA LEU A 97 14.75 -0.04 10.54
C LEU A 97 13.81 -1.22 10.29
N LEU A 98 12.58 -0.95 9.83
CA LEU A 98 11.63 -2.01 9.49
C LEU A 98 12.10 -2.84 8.30
N ALA A 99 12.63 -2.21 7.26
CA ALA A 99 13.19 -2.93 6.11
C ALA A 99 14.38 -3.82 6.53
N ILE A 100 15.23 -3.34 7.44
CA ILE A 100 16.32 -4.15 8.03
C ILE A 100 15.73 -5.33 8.81
N GLY A 101 14.75 -5.09 9.68
CA GLY A 101 14.09 -6.12 10.48
C GLY A 101 13.39 -7.19 9.64
N LEU A 102 12.88 -6.82 8.46
CA LEU A 102 12.31 -7.75 7.48
C LEU A 102 13.38 -8.55 6.71
N GLY A 103 14.65 -8.39 7.02
CA GLY A 103 15.74 -9.10 6.35
C GLY A 103 15.99 -8.62 4.91
N SER A 104 15.44 -7.48 4.52
CA SER A 104 15.58 -6.96 3.15
C SER A 104 17.03 -6.70 2.78
N LEU A 105 17.89 -6.25 3.71
CA LEU A 105 19.32 -6.07 3.48
C LEU A 105 20.01 -7.40 3.15
N GLY A 106 19.68 -8.47 3.88
CA GLY A 106 20.23 -9.81 3.60
C GLY A 106 19.83 -10.31 2.23
N LEU A 107 18.56 -10.10 1.85
CA LEU A 107 18.05 -10.48 0.54
C LEU A 107 18.65 -9.63 -0.59
N LEU A 108 18.83 -8.31 -0.37
CA LEU A 108 19.54 -7.43 -1.31
C LEU A 108 20.98 -7.88 -1.52
N PHE A 109 21.70 -8.15 -0.43
CA PHE A 109 23.06 -8.64 -0.50
C PHE A 109 23.15 -9.98 -1.25
N ALA A 110 22.29 -10.94 -0.90
CA ALA A 110 22.21 -12.21 -1.62
C ALA A 110 21.81 -12.03 -3.08
N GLY A 111 20.93 -11.08 -3.37
CA GLY A 111 20.50 -10.73 -4.72
C GLY A 111 21.61 -10.19 -5.60
N LEU A 112 22.45 -9.31 -5.07
CA LEU A 112 23.48 -8.59 -5.81
C LEU A 112 24.82 -9.34 -5.89
N PHE A 113 25.22 -10.02 -4.82
CA PHE A 113 26.57 -10.56 -4.68
C PHE A 113 26.66 -12.10 -4.79
N GLN A 114 25.54 -12.80 -4.71
CA GLN A 114 25.56 -14.26 -4.85
C GLN A 114 25.72 -14.68 -6.31
N SER A 115 26.65 -15.59 -6.59
CA SER A 115 26.83 -16.16 -7.93
C SER A 115 25.56 -16.91 -8.40
N LYS A 116 25.01 -16.53 -9.53
CA LYS A 116 23.76 -17.04 -10.10
C LYS A 116 23.84 -17.16 -11.62
N PRO A 117 23.00 -18.00 -12.24
CA PRO A 117 22.79 -17.96 -13.67
C PRO A 117 22.36 -16.57 -14.16
N ALA A 118 22.79 -16.16 -15.35
CA ALA A 118 22.56 -14.81 -15.89
C ALA A 118 21.08 -14.36 -15.83
N LYS A 119 20.14 -15.28 -16.03
CA LYS A 119 18.70 -15.00 -15.93
C LYS A 119 18.26 -14.62 -14.52
N GLN A 120 18.68 -15.39 -13.53
CA GLN A 120 18.37 -15.11 -12.13
C GLN A 120 19.07 -13.85 -11.63
N TYR A 121 20.26 -13.58 -12.16
CA TYR A 121 21.01 -12.37 -11.83
C TYR A 121 20.31 -11.10 -12.31
N ALA A 122 19.84 -11.07 -13.56
CA ALA A 122 19.07 -9.95 -14.09
C ALA A 122 17.78 -9.68 -13.28
N LEU A 123 17.03 -10.75 -12.93
CA LEU A 123 15.85 -10.63 -12.09
C LEU A 123 16.18 -10.14 -10.66
N SER A 124 17.30 -10.62 -10.09
CA SER A 124 17.76 -10.16 -8.77
C SER A 124 18.11 -8.68 -8.75
N ILE A 125 18.82 -8.19 -9.77
CA ILE A 125 19.13 -6.76 -9.91
C ILE A 125 17.85 -5.95 -10.03
N ALA A 126 16.94 -6.36 -10.93
CA ALA A 126 15.68 -5.69 -11.12
C ALA A 126 14.84 -5.63 -9.83
N ALA A 127 14.75 -6.76 -9.09
CA ALA A 127 14.04 -6.80 -7.82
C ALA A 127 14.73 -5.95 -6.74
N SER A 128 16.06 -5.93 -6.68
CA SER A 128 16.83 -5.08 -5.76
C SER A 128 16.57 -3.60 -6.02
N LEU A 129 16.55 -3.19 -7.28
CA LEU A 129 16.17 -1.83 -7.66
C LEU A 129 14.73 -1.52 -7.26
N GLY A 130 13.81 -2.47 -7.43
CA GLY A 130 12.42 -2.33 -6.99
C GLY A 130 12.30 -2.09 -5.48
N VAL A 131 13.05 -2.83 -4.65
CA VAL A 131 13.11 -2.60 -3.20
C VAL A 131 13.64 -1.20 -2.88
N LEU A 132 14.76 -0.80 -3.49
CA LEU A 132 15.39 0.51 -3.22
C LEU A 132 14.49 1.66 -3.65
N VAL A 133 13.88 1.59 -4.84
CA VAL A 133 12.94 2.62 -5.32
C VAL A 133 11.70 2.69 -4.43
N SER A 134 11.13 1.55 -4.06
CA SER A 134 9.95 1.52 -3.17
C SER A 134 10.27 2.09 -1.79
N LEU A 135 11.41 1.77 -1.20
CA LEU A 135 11.88 2.38 0.06
C LEU A 135 12.10 3.88 -0.10
N GLY A 136 12.72 4.30 -1.20
CA GLY A 136 12.91 5.72 -1.51
C GLY A 136 11.57 6.48 -1.55
N ILE A 137 10.56 5.93 -2.23
CA ILE A 137 9.21 6.51 -2.28
C ILE A 137 8.60 6.62 -0.88
N LEU A 138 8.71 5.58 -0.05
CA LEU A 138 8.17 5.58 1.31
C LEU A 138 8.86 6.63 2.19
N ILE A 139 10.18 6.76 2.09
CA ILE A 139 10.97 7.72 2.86
C ILE A 139 10.65 9.17 2.44
N LEU A 140 10.50 9.40 1.14
CA LEU A 140 10.23 10.72 0.57
C LEU A 140 8.76 11.15 0.66
N SER A 141 7.86 10.23 1.01
CA SER A 141 6.43 10.52 1.14
C SER A 141 6.17 11.52 2.27
N LYS A 142 5.33 12.52 2.01
CA LYS A 142 4.83 13.47 3.03
C LYS A 142 3.73 12.88 3.92
N GLU A 143 3.26 11.70 3.59
CA GLU A 143 2.18 11.07 4.31
C GLU A 143 2.65 10.53 5.67
N PRO A 144 1.76 10.49 6.68
CA PRO A 144 2.09 10.00 8.01
C PRO A 144 2.58 8.55 7.96
N ILE A 145 3.45 8.21 8.88
CA ILE A 145 4.05 6.89 9.02
C ILE A 145 2.95 5.82 9.13
N ASN A 146 3.00 4.84 8.22
CA ASN A 146 2.07 3.72 8.23
C ASN A 146 2.78 2.43 7.81
N GLY A 147 2.88 1.47 8.74
CA GLY A 147 3.55 0.20 8.49
C GLY A 147 2.91 -0.66 7.40
N THR A 148 1.62 -0.48 7.12
CA THR A 148 0.94 -1.22 6.05
C THR A 148 1.48 -0.89 4.66
N ARG A 149 2.12 0.26 4.49
CA ARG A 149 2.76 0.66 3.23
C ARG A 149 3.97 -0.20 2.84
N LEU A 150 4.58 -0.89 3.82
CA LEU A 150 5.64 -1.85 3.52
C LEU A 150 5.20 -3.04 2.69
N VAL A 151 3.89 -3.26 2.55
CA VAL A 151 3.32 -4.26 1.63
C VAL A 151 3.86 -4.08 0.21
N VAL A 152 4.19 -2.85 -0.19
CA VAL A 152 4.80 -2.55 -1.50
C VAL A 152 6.14 -3.25 -1.72
N LEU A 153 6.88 -3.56 -0.67
CA LEU A 153 8.17 -4.26 -0.76
C LEU A 153 8.01 -5.77 -0.96
N ILE A 154 6.90 -6.35 -0.52
CA ILE A 154 6.70 -7.81 -0.48
C ILE A 154 6.92 -8.46 -1.86
N PRO A 155 6.35 -7.98 -2.98
CA PRO A 155 6.56 -8.62 -4.28
C PRO A 155 8.04 -8.67 -4.68
N PHE A 156 8.80 -7.62 -4.41
CA PHE A 156 10.22 -7.56 -4.73
C PHE A 156 11.05 -8.44 -3.82
N LEU A 157 10.73 -8.49 -2.51
CA LEU A 157 11.39 -9.37 -1.56
C LEU A 157 11.14 -10.85 -1.87
N VAL A 158 9.91 -11.21 -2.25
CA VAL A 158 9.56 -12.56 -2.72
C VAL A 158 10.35 -12.91 -3.97
N LEU A 159 10.47 -11.98 -4.94
CA LEU A 159 11.24 -12.20 -6.16
C LEU A 159 12.73 -12.40 -5.84
N LEU A 160 13.31 -11.60 -4.94
CA LEU A 160 14.69 -11.77 -4.46
C LEU A 160 14.90 -13.13 -3.79
N LEU A 161 13.95 -13.53 -2.96
CA LEU A 161 13.97 -14.81 -2.27
C LEU A 161 13.94 -15.97 -3.28
N LEU A 162 13.03 -15.93 -4.25
CA LEU A 162 12.93 -16.95 -5.30
C LEU A 162 14.20 -17.04 -6.14
N THR A 163 14.81 -15.91 -6.49
CA THR A 163 16.08 -15.90 -7.25
C THR A 163 17.29 -16.30 -6.39
N GLY A 164 17.18 -16.27 -5.07
CA GLY A 164 18.23 -16.69 -4.12
C GLY A 164 18.22 -18.17 -3.80
N ILE A 165 17.12 -18.89 -4.09
CA ILE A 165 17.01 -20.32 -3.82
C ILE A 165 18.01 -21.10 -4.70
N LYS A 166 18.91 -21.82 -4.07
CA LYS A 166 19.83 -22.73 -4.76
C LYS A 166 19.13 -24.06 -5.00
N GLU A 167 18.96 -24.43 -6.25
CA GLU A 167 18.58 -25.78 -6.62
C GLU A 167 19.85 -26.64 -6.71
N ASP A 168 19.99 -27.61 -5.81
CA ASP A 168 21.03 -28.62 -5.92
C ASP A 168 20.62 -29.64 -6.99
N VAL A 169 21.31 -29.59 -8.10
CA VAL A 169 21.26 -30.64 -9.14
C VAL A 169 22.14 -31.79 -8.66
N SER A 170 21.60 -32.70 -7.85
CA SER A 170 22.30 -33.94 -7.52
C SER A 170 22.15 -34.93 -8.69
N GLU A 171 23.19 -35.08 -9.47
CA GLU A 171 23.33 -36.19 -10.44
C GLU A 171 23.68 -37.50 -9.69
N GLY A 172 22.82 -38.51 -9.83
CA GLY A 172 23.12 -39.89 -9.42
C GLY A 172 22.67 -40.34 -8.02
N GLY A 173 21.62 -41.12 -7.91
CA GLY A 173 21.19 -41.80 -6.71
C GLY A 173 19.77 -42.39 -6.75
N SER A 174 19.42 -43.38 -5.90
CA SER A 174 18.08 -43.96 -5.85
C SER A 174 17.04 -42.90 -5.44
N ARG A 175 15.81 -42.97 -5.97
CA ARG A 175 14.74 -41.91 -5.77
C ARG A 175 14.49 -41.55 -4.30
N ARG A 176 14.59 -42.48 -3.35
CA ARG A 176 14.37 -42.22 -1.91
C ARG A 176 15.55 -41.50 -1.24
N ARG A 177 16.79 -41.87 -1.60
CA ARG A 177 18.03 -41.22 -1.11
C ARG A 177 18.13 -39.80 -1.66
N ARG A 178 17.82 -39.60 -2.96
CA ARG A 178 17.75 -38.29 -3.59
C ARG A 178 16.76 -37.32 -2.92
N ARG A 179 15.63 -37.82 -2.43
CA ARG A 179 14.61 -36.96 -1.77
C ARG A 179 15.09 -36.46 -0.40
N ARG A 180 15.79 -37.31 0.36
CA ARG A 180 16.34 -36.96 1.68
C ARG A 180 17.59 -36.07 1.55
N GLU A 181 18.48 -36.37 0.63
CA GLU A 181 19.68 -35.57 0.32
C GLU A 181 19.31 -34.20 -0.26
N LYS A 182 18.34 -34.11 -1.16
CA LYS A 182 17.79 -32.83 -1.66
C LYS A 182 17.22 -31.98 -0.54
N GLN A 183 16.54 -32.57 0.44
CA GLN A 183 15.92 -31.83 1.53
C GLN A 183 16.96 -31.29 2.51
N THR A 184 17.98 -32.07 2.83
CA THR A 184 19.09 -31.63 3.72
C THR A 184 20.02 -30.63 3.04
N SER A 185 20.25 -30.77 1.74
CA SER A 185 21.06 -29.86 0.94
C SER A 185 20.35 -28.53 0.72
N PHE A 186 19.03 -28.57 0.46
CA PHE A 186 18.21 -27.35 0.35
C PHE A 186 18.32 -26.48 1.61
N PHE A 187 18.15 -27.04 2.80
CA PHE A 187 18.27 -26.30 4.06
C PHE A 187 19.68 -25.82 4.35
N LYS A 188 20.71 -26.59 4.00
CA LYS A 188 22.11 -26.16 4.13
C LYS A 188 22.44 -24.99 3.19
N GLY A 189 21.95 -25.03 1.94
CA GLY A 189 22.17 -23.96 0.97
C GLY A 189 21.35 -22.68 1.23
N ASN A 190 20.23 -22.81 1.94
CA ASN A 190 19.25 -21.74 2.14
C ASN A 190 18.97 -21.51 3.64
N PHE A 191 20.02 -21.56 4.48
CA PHE A 191 19.90 -21.42 5.94
C PHE A 191 19.31 -20.05 6.38
N TYR A 192 19.38 -19.05 5.53
CA TYR A 192 18.84 -17.72 5.78
C TYR A 192 17.29 -17.67 5.70
N LEU A 193 16.63 -18.62 5.02
CA LEU A 193 15.16 -18.64 4.92
C LEU A 193 14.47 -18.79 6.28
N PRO A 194 14.89 -19.72 7.18
CA PRO A 194 14.35 -19.79 8.53
C PRO A 194 14.59 -18.53 9.34
N LEU A 195 15.75 -17.86 9.15
CA LEU A 195 16.07 -16.61 9.84
C LEU A 195 15.16 -15.47 9.40
N ILE A 196 14.87 -15.36 8.10
CA ILE A 196 13.91 -14.38 7.58
C ILE A 196 12.51 -14.68 8.10
N ALA A 197 12.08 -15.93 8.09
CA ALA A 197 10.78 -16.34 8.63
C ALA A 197 10.68 -16.02 10.14
N LEU A 198 11.73 -16.28 10.91
CA LEU A 198 11.79 -15.96 12.34
C LEU A 198 11.76 -14.45 12.57
N ALA A 199 12.51 -13.67 11.80
CA ALA A 199 12.47 -12.21 11.85
C ALA A 199 11.07 -11.67 11.57
N TYR A 200 10.39 -12.22 10.57
CA TYR A 200 9.00 -11.87 10.25
C TYR A 200 8.04 -12.18 11.39
N LEU A 201 8.14 -13.37 11.99
CA LEU A 201 7.31 -13.80 13.12
C LEU A 201 7.50 -12.94 14.37
N ILE A 202 8.70 -12.42 14.60
CA ILE A 202 9.01 -11.58 15.78
C ILE A 202 8.70 -10.11 15.49
N VAL A 203 9.16 -9.59 14.36
CA VAL A 203 9.08 -8.15 14.04
C VAL A 203 7.64 -7.74 13.72
N LEU A 204 6.89 -8.54 12.96
CA LEU A 204 5.55 -8.19 12.52
C LEU A 204 4.57 -7.96 13.69
N PRO A 205 4.47 -8.84 14.72
CA PRO A 205 3.60 -8.60 15.88
C PRO A 205 4.02 -7.37 16.71
N ILE A 206 5.32 -7.16 16.90
CA ILE A 206 5.85 -6.03 17.66
C ILE A 206 5.49 -4.73 16.93
N VAL A 207 5.79 -4.66 15.64
CA VAL A 207 5.49 -3.50 14.80
C VAL A 207 3.99 -3.25 14.72
N SER A 208 3.20 -4.29 14.48
CA SER A 208 1.74 -4.19 14.47
C SER A 208 1.21 -3.62 15.79
N ARG A 209 1.72 -4.06 16.92
CA ARG A 209 1.30 -3.59 18.25
C ARG A 209 1.67 -2.13 18.50
N TYR A 210 2.87 -1.70 18.08
CA TYR A 210 3.31 -0.30 18.22
C TYR A 210 2.61 0.65 17.27
N LEU A 211 2.26 0.18 16.05
CA LEU A 211 1.69 1.02 15.01
C LEU A 211 0.16 1.05 15.01
N SER A 212 -0.47 0.09 15.66
CA SER A 212 -1.94 -0.03 15.62
C SER A 212 -2.66 0.92 16.56
N HIS A 213 -2.01 1.82 17.28
CA HIS A 213 -2.68 2.74 18.21
C HIS A 213 -4.02 2.19 18.72
N PRO A 214 -4.02 1.11 19.54
CA PRO A 214 -5.25 0.37 19.84
C PRO A 214 -6.32 1.27 20.52
N ALA A 215 -5.89 2.30 21.24
CA ALA A 215 -6.79 3.28 21.84
C ALA A 215 -7.59 4.06 20.79
N THR A 216 -6.94 4.54 19.72
CA THR A 216 -7.60 5.26 18.62
C THR A 216 -8.64 4.39 17.92
N TYR A 217 -8.33 3.11 17.69
CA TYR A 217 -9.29 2.17 17.09
C TYR A 217 -10.48 1.92 18.00
N GLN A 218 -10.26 1.71 19.29
CA GLN A 218 -11.33 1.49 20.26
C GLN A 218 -12.25 2.71 20.39
N GLU A 219 -11.69 3.91 20.43
CA GLU A 219 -12.48 5.14 20.44
C GLU A 219 -13.30 5.32 19.16
N ARG A 220 -12.69 5.03 18.00
CA ARG A 220 -13.38 5.08 16.70
C ARG A 220 -14.56 4.11 16.65
N ASP A 221 -14.37 2.86 17.05
CA ASP A 221 -15.41 1.84 17.04
C ASP A 221 -16.54 2.17 18.05
N ARG A 222 -16.18 2.73 19.21
CA ARG A 222 -17.15 3.20 20.20
C ARG A 222 -18.02 4.32 19.63
N LEU A 223 -17.40 5.34 19.01
CA LEU A 223 -18.14 6.43 18.38
C LEU A 223 -18.98 5.96 17.20
N ALA A 224 -18.45 5.05 16.39
CA ALA A 224 -19.22 4.44 15.30
C ALA A 224 -20.49 3.75 15.82
N SER A 225 -20.39 3.08 16.97
CA SER A 225 -21.55 2.47 17.63
C SER A 225 -22.55 3.51 18.14
N VAL A 226 -22.09 4.62 18.70
CA VAL A 226 -22.94 5.74 19.12
C VAL A 226 -23.67 6.35 17.92
N VAL A 227 -22.94 6.62 16.83
CA VAL A 227 -23.51 7.17 15.60
C VAL A 227 -24.53 6.19 15.00
N LYS A 228 -24.23 4.89 14.98
CA LYS A 228 -25.16 3.84 14.52
C LYS A 228 -26.47 3.84 15.30
N GLN A 229 -26.43 4.05 16.62
CA GLN A 229 -27.62 4.07 17.48
C GLN A 229 -28.43 5.37 17.32
N GLN A 230 -27.80 6.49 17.00
CA GLN A 230 -28.45 7.81 16.90
C GLN A 230 -28.86 8.19 15.47
N THR A 231 -28.57 7.36 14.49
CA THR A 231 -28.91 7.59 13.07
C THR A 231 -29.63 6.40 12.46
N SER A 232 -30.45 6.63 11.45
CA SER A 232 -31.09 5.59 10.65
C SER A 232 -30.15 5.05 9.57
N SER A 233 -30.51 3.94 8.91
CA SER A 233 -29.72 3.38 7.79
C SER A 233 -29.63 4.32 6.58
N GLU A 234 -30.62 5.20 6.41
CA GLU A 234 -30.70 6.16 5.30
C GLU A 234 -29.91 7.45 5.58
N ASP A 235 -29.58 7.71 6.85
CA ASP A 235 -28.85 8.90 7.24
C ASP A 235 -27.40 8.81 6.77
N ARG A 236 -26.89 9.90 6.22
CA ARG A 236 -25.49 10.04 5.83
C ARG A 236 -24.69 10.68 6.96
N VAL A 237 -23.44 10.23 7.09
CA VAL A 237 -22.49 10.74 8.11
C VAL A 237 -21.19 11.12 7.44
N TYR A 238 -20.38 11.92 8.13
CA TYR A 238 -19.03 12.21 7.66
C TYR A 238 -18.01 11.95 8.77
N ALA A 239 -16.87 11.35 8.41
CA ALA A 239 -15.74 11.18 9.31
C ALA A 239 -14.54 11.98 8.81
N TRP A 240 -14.18 13.04 9.54
CA TRP A 240 -12.94 13.76 9.37
C TRP A 240 -11.82 12.96 10.02
N ASP A 241 -11.36 11.92 9.32
CA ASP A 241 -10.39 10.95 9.80
C ASP A 241 -9.47 10.54 8.66
N ASP A 242 -8.29 10.05 8.97
CA ASP A 242 -7.31 9.55 8.00
C ASP A 242 -7.69 8.17 7.42
N ARG A 243 -8.75 7.53 7.96
CA ARG A 243 -9.20 6.19 7.59
C ARG A 243 -10.71 6.09 7.36
N PRO A 244 -11.13 5.31 6.36
CA PRO A 244 -12.54 5.10 6.08
C PRO A 244 -13.20 4.02 6.97
N ASP A 245 -12.48 3.42 7.93
CA ASP A 245 -12.96 2.32 8.76
C ASP A 245 -14.22 2.67 9.54
N PHE A 246 -14.41 3.94 9.87
CA PHE A 246 -15.56 4.47 10.59
C PHE A 246 -16.89 4.14 9.90
N TYR A 247 -16.97 4.27 8.57
CA TYR A 247 -18.20 4.01 7.81
C TYR A 247 -18.62 2.55 7.87
N ARG A 248 -17.65 1.63 7.83
CA ARG A 248 -17.91 0.20 7.98
C ARG A 248 -18.40 -0.12 9.41
N ALA A 249 -17.77 0.46 10.42
CA ALA A 249 -18.14 0.22 11.82
C ALA A 249 -19.50 0.82 12.18
N SER A 250 -19.84 1.99 11.65
CA SER A 250 -21.13 2.65 11.85
C SER A 250 -22.25 2.07 10.95
N GLU A 251 -21.91 1.31 9.90
CA GLU A 251 -22.86 0.84 8.87
C GLU A 251 -23.62 2.02 8.24
N ARG A 252 -22.95 3.15 8.03
CA ARG A 252 -23.52 4.35 7.42
C ARG A 252 -22.73 4.76 6.18
N LEU A 253 -23.41 5.35 5.22
CA LEU A 253 -22.78 5.86 4.01
C LEU A 253 -22.16 7.24 4.26
N ALA A 254 -21.06 7.49 3.59
CA ALA A 254 -20.46 8.83 3.57
C ALA A 254 -21.41 9.84 2.91
N SER A 255 -21.43 11.07 3.43
CA SER A 255 -22.17 12.18 2.82
C SER A 255 -21.47 12.77 1.60
N THR A 256 -20.22 12.42 1.39
CA THR A 256 -19.35 12.99 0.36
C THR A 256 -18.77 11.92 -0.53
N SER A 257 -18.41 12.30 -1.75
CA SER A 257 -17.69 11.42 -2.69
C SER A 257 -16.25 11.12 -2.23
N LEU A 258 -15.66 12.02 -1.42
CA LEU A 258 -14.34 11.88 -0.82
C LEU A 258 -14.50 11.48 0.66
N SER A 259 -14.41 10.19 0.95
CA SER A 259 -14.71 9.64 2.27
C SER A 259 -13.74 10.05 3.38
N THR A 260 -12.56 10.56 3.06
CA THR A 260 -11.54 10.95 4.04
C THR A 260 -10.82 12.22 3.61
N PRO A 261 -10.48 13.16 4.53
CA PRO A 261 -9.69 14.35 4.26
C PRO A 261 -8.19 14.01 4.30
N THR A 262 -7.75 13.14 3.42
CA THR A 262 -6.34 12.74 3.33
C THR A 262 -5.55 13.70 2.43
N LEU A 263 -4.23 13.50 2.31
CA LEU A 263 -3.39 14.36 1.49
C LEU A 263 -3.85 14.43 0.01
N TYR A 264 -4.40 13.36 -0.54
CA TYR A 264 -4.93 13.37 -1.91
C TYR A 264 -6.23 14.18 -2.05
N THR A 265 -6.92 14.52 -0.96
CA THR A 265 -8.04 15.47 -0.96
C THR A 265 -7.58 16.91 -0.75
N ALA A 266 -6.29 17.14 -0.52
CA ALA A 266 -5.76 18.48 -0.24
C ALA A 266 -5.55 19.37 -1.47
N SER A 267 -5.84 18.91 -2.70
CA SER A 267 -5.90 19.79 -3.88
C SER A 267 -7.07 20.76 -3.74
N ASP A 268 -6.93 21.99 -4.26
CA ASP A 268 -7.97 23.02 -4.12
C ASP A 268 -9.29 22.59 -4.79
N GLU A 269 -9.22 21.85 -5.89
CA GLU A 269 -10.40 21.27 -6.56
C GLU A 269 -11.11 20.27 -5.64
N ASN A 270 -10.37 19.35 -5.02
CA ASN A 270 -10.95 18.37 -4.11
C ASN A 270 -11.47 18.99 -2.82
N LYS A 271 -10.82 20.02 -2.30
CA LYS A 271 -11.34 20.78 -1.16
C LYS A 271 -12.69 21.44 -1.48
N THR A 272 -12.78 22.08 -2.66
CA THR A 272 -14.01 22.70 -3.12
C THR A 272 -15.12 21.66 -3.29
N LYS A 273 -14.80 20.52 -3.91
CA LYS A 273 -15.74 19.40 -4.08
C LYS A 273 -16.24 18.88 -2.73
N LEU A 274 -15.33 18.63 -1.79
CA LEU A 274 -15.68 18.16 -0.44
C LEU A 274 -16.59 19.13 0.28
N MET A 275 -16.29 20.43 0.24
CA MET A 275 -17.12 21.46 0.87
C MET A 275 -18.50 21.55 0.24
N ASN A 276 -18.60 21.44 -1.09
CA ASN A 276 -19.88 21.42 -1.78
C ASN A 276 -20.71 20.19 -1.40
N ASP A 277 -20.09 19.01 -1.40
CA ASP A 277 -20.75 17.76 -0.98
C ASP A 277 -21.27 17.85 0.47
N LEU A 278 -20.48 18.40 1.39
CA LEU A 278 -20.88 18.58 2.79
C LEU A 278 -22.06 19.54 2.96
N LYS A 279 -22.06 20.64 2.21
CA LYS A 279 -23.16 21.64 2.23
C LYS A 279 -24.43 21.10 1.57
N GLU A 280 -24.30 20.34 0.50
CA GLU A 280 -25.44 19.78 -0.24
C GLU A 280 -26.09 18.62 0.51
N ASN A 281 -25.27 17.68 1.00
CA ASN A 281 -25.78 16.45 1.63
C ASN A 281 -26.00 16.55 3.14
N GLN A 282 -25.55 17.60 3.79
CA GLN A 282 -25.73 17.92 5.21
C GLN A 282 -25.73 16.68 6.12
N PRO A 283 -24.56 16.07 6.40
CA PRO A 283 -24.50 14.84 7.17
C PRO A 283 -25.13 15.02 8.55
N LYS A 284 -25.90 14.06 9.01
CA LYS A 284 -26.61 14.14 10.31
C LYS A 284 -25.64 14.19 11.48
N MET A 285 -24.51 13.52 11.33
CA MET A 285 -23.42 13.52 12.32
C MET A 285 -22.06 13.58 11.64
N ILE A 286 -21.14 14.28 12.27
CA ILE A 286 -19.74 14.41 11.85
C ILE A 286 -18.83 13.99 12.99
N VAL A 287 -17.92 13.06 12.71
CA VAL A 287 -16.86 12.67 13.64
C VAL A 287 -15.57 13.31 13.20
N VAL A 288 -14.85 13.96 14.10
CA VAL A 288 -13.58 14.65 13.83
C VAL A 288 -12.48 14.01 14.65
N ASN A 289 -11.49 13.42 13.99
CA ASN A 289 -10.24 13.00 14.59
C ASN A 289 -9.36 14.24 14.83
N GLN A 290 -9.05 14.55 16.09
CA GLN A 290 -8.26 15.73 16.46
C GLN A 290 -6.80 15.67 15.99
N LYS A 291 -6.31 14.50 15.60
CA LYS A 291 -4.97 14.30 15.01
C LYS A 291 -4.91 14.68 13.53
N VAL A 292 -6.06 14.80 12.89
CA VAL A 292 -6.16 15.18 11.46
C VAL A 292 -6.47 16.68 11.41
N ALA A 293 -5.56 17.47 10.82
CA ALA A 293 -5.73 18.91 10.72
C ALA A 293 -7.05 19.28 10.05
N LEU A 294 -7.89 20.05 10.74
CA LEU A 294 -9.15 20.54 10.20
C LEU A 294 -8.87 21.78 9.33
N TRP A 295 -9.49 21.86 8.18
CA TRP A 295 -9.37 23.05 7.34
C TRP A 295 -10.22 24.18 7.90
N SER A 296 -9.72 25.42 7.81
CA SER A 296 -10.38 26.62 8.36
C SER A 296 -11.84 26.77 7.89
N ASP A 297 -12.09 26.48 6.60
CA ASP A 297 -13.42 26.60 6.02
C ASP A 297 -14.40 25.55 6.59
N VAL A 298 -13.90 24.34 6.84
CA VAL A 298 -14.67 23.26 7.47
C VAL A 298 -14.92 23.56 8.94
N GLU A 299 -13.93 24.10 9.65
CA GLU A 299 -14.07 24.47 11.06
C GLU A 299 -15.14 25.55 11.25
N SER A 300 -15.10 26.59 10.41
CA SER A 300 -16.11 27.65 10.42
C SER A 300 -17.50 27.10 10.14
N TRP A 301 -17.63 26.31 9.08
CA TRP A 301 -18.90 25.70 8.69
C TRP A 301 -19.44 24.74 9.77
N LEU A 302 -18.60 23.95 10.42
CA LEU A 302 -18.98 23.08 11.54
C LEU A 302 -19.54 23.88 12.70
N SER A 303 -18.87 24.97 13.11
CA SER A 303 -19.31 25.79 14.24
C SER A 303 -20.66 26.49 14.01
N GLU A 304 -20.95 26.85 12.76
CA GLU A 304 -22.21 27.47 12.36
C GLU A 304 -23.39 26.49 12.32
N ASN A 305 -23.17 25.28 11.78
CA ASN A 305 -24.26 24.36 11.40
C ASN A 305 -24.39 23.15 12.35
N TYR A 306 -23.42 22.91 13.23
CA TYR A 306 -23.38 21.73 14.07
C TYR A 306 -23.15 22.09 15.53
N GLU A 307 -23.63 21.26 16.41
CA GLU A 307 -23.38 21.31 17.86
C GLU A 307 -22.46 20.19 18.30
N LEU A 308 -21.55 20.48 19.23
CA LEU A 308 -20.64 19.49 19.78
C LEU A 308 -21.42 18.59 20.77
N VAL A 309 -21.40 17.29 20.51
CA VAL A 309 -21.95 16.30 21.44
C VAL A 309 -20.84 15.88 22.41
N GLN A 310 -21.12 15.96 23.71
CA GLN A 310 -20.18 15.47 24.71
C GLN A 310 -20.02 13.97 24.62
N THR A 311 -18.80 13.51 24.44
CA THR A 311 -18.42 12.11 24.37
C THR A 311 -17.20 11.85 25.24
N ASP A 312 -17.12 10.67 25.85
CA ASP A 312 -15.96 10.24 26.65
C ASP A 312 -14.80 9.78 25.75
N THR A 313 -14.42 10.59 24.79
CA THR A 313 -13.33 10.30 23.85
C THR A 313 -12.29 11.39 23.91
N SER A 314 -11.01 11.00 23.92
CA SER A 314 -9.88 11.93 24.02
C SER A 314 -9.36 12.39 22.65
N GLU A 315 -9.45 11.53 21.64
CA GLU A 315 -8.89 11.78 20.32
C GLU A 315 -9.93 12.22 19.28
N PHE A 316 -11.22 12.03 19.58
CA PHE A 316 -12.31 12.32 18.64
C PHE A 316 -13.33 13.29 19.23
N LYS A 317 -13.91 14.09 18.35
CA LYS A 317 -15.07 14.93 18.66
C LYS A 317 -16.26 14.49 17.79
N LEU A 318 -17.45 14.49 18.37
CA LEU A 318 -18.69 14.17 17.68
C LEU A 318 -19.53 15.44 17.54
N TYR A 319 -19.98 15.73 16.33
CA TYR A 319 -20.85 16.85 16.01
C TYR A 319 -22.17 16.34 15.47
N LYS A 320 -23.27 17.00 15.84
CA LYS A 320 -24.61 16.72 15.37
C LYS A 320 -25.19 17.95 14.72
N SER A 321 -25.94 17.79 13.61
CA SER A 321 -26.63 18.91 12.95
C SER A 321 -27.60 19.59 13.90
N LYS A 322 -27.57 20.92 13.90
CA LYS A 322 -28.46 21.77 14.70
C LYS A 322 -29.92 21.62 14.29
#